data_504280c3893e3febecb2113032bf6eee
#
_entry.id   504280c3893e3febecb2113032bf6eee
#
_cell.length_a   1.000
_cell.length_b   1.000
_cell.length_c   1.000
_cell.angle_alpha   90.00
_cell.angle_beta   90.00
_cell.angle_gamma   90.00
#
_symmetry.space_group_name_H-M   'P 1'
#
loop_
_entity.id
_entity.type
_entity.pdbx_description
1 polymer ?
#
loop_
_entity_poly.entity_id
_entity_poly.type
_entity_poly.pdbx_seq_one_letter_code
_entity_poly.pdbx_strand_id
1 'polypeptide(L)'
;MVRMARFFAEAVMTLHFAVLAFLLLGGYAAWRWRGVIYPHLAIGAWAILSLLVPVTCPLTTAEEFFRAQAGMPALGTGFIDHYIDGVWYPESASTLVQLVLGSIVLVSWVGFYAGHRAARRLSRC
;
A
#
# COMPACT_ATOMS: atom_id res chain seq x y z
N MET A 1 -24.73 3.33 -17.70
CA MET A 1 -23.28 3.17 -17.92
C MET A 1 -22.43 4.07 -17.01
N VAL A 2 -22.67 5.36 -17.00
CA VAL A 2 -21.93 6.31 -16.14
C VAL A 2 -21.99 5.96 -14.65
N ARG A 3 -23.13 5.53 -14.14
CA ARG A 3 -23.29 5.11 -12.74
C ARG A 3 -22.46 3.87 -12.39
N MET A 4 -22.37 2.90 -13.28
CA MET A 4 -21.54 1.72 -13.08
C MET A 4 -20.06 2.06 -13.09
N ALA A 5 -19.62 2.88 -14.05
CA ALA A 5 -18.24 3.33 -14.12
C ALA A 5 -17.83 4.11 -12.87
N ARG A 6 -18.70 4.96 -12.35
CA ARG A 6 -18.49 5.68 -11.09
C ARG A 6 -18.38 4.74 -9.90
N PHE A 7 -19.27 3.75 -9.81
CA PHE A 7 -19.22 2.73 -8.77
C PHE A 7 -17.88 1.97 -8.80
N PHE A 8 -17.41 1.57 -9.99
CA PHE A 8 -16.11 0.90 -10.10
C PHE A 8 -14.94 1.82 -9.76
N ALA A 9 -14.98 3.09 -10.12
CA ALA A 9 -13.95 4.06 -9.71
C ALA A 9 -13.88 4.18 -8.19
N GLU A 10 -15.00 4.32 -7.51
CA GLU A 10 -15.09 4.39 -6.05
C GLU A 10 -14.67 3.08 -5.38
N ALA A 11 -15.02 1.93 -5.96
CA ALA A 11 -14.60 0.61 -5.47
C ALA A 11 -13.09 0.41 -5.57
N VAL A 12 -12.47 0.80 -6.70
CA VAL A 12 -11.01 0.73 -6.88
C VAL A 12 -10.30 1.68 -5.93
N MET A 13 -10.82 2.89 -5.73
CA MET A 13 -10.30 3.85 -4.75
C MET A 13 -10.31 3.25 -3.34
N THR A 14 -11.44 2.68 -2.94
CA THR A 14 -11.58 2.02 -1.61
C THR A 14 -10.61 0.84 -1.48
N LEU A 15 -10.48 0.03 -2.53
CA LEU A 15 -9.53 -1.08 -2.56
C LEU A 15 -8.09 -0.59 -2.42
N HIS A 16 -7.74 0.53 -3.04
CA HIS A 16 -6.41 1.12 -2.95
C HIS A 16 -6.09 1.55 -1.50
N PHE A 17 -7.04 2.20 -0.82
CA PHE A 17 -6.90 2.52 0.61
C PHE A 17 -6.77 1.25 1.47
N ALA A 18 -7.52 0.20 1.17
CA ALA A 18 -7.41 -1.09 1.86
C ALA A 18 -6.02 -1.73 1.66
N VAL A 19 -5.45 -1.65 0.45
CA VAL A 19 -4.09 -2.13 0.15
C VAL A 19 -3.05 -1.34 0.93
N LEU A 20 -3.18 -0.02 1.02
CA LEU A 20 -2.27 0.82 1.83
C LEU A 20 -2.38 0.48 3.32
N ALA A 21 -3.57 0.31 3.85
CA ALA A 21 -3.78 -0.12 5.23
C ALA A 21 -3.16 -1.51 5.47
N PHE A 22 -3.34 -2.44 4.54
CA PHE A 22 -2.71 -3.75 4.60
C PHE A 22 -1.18 -3.66 4.53
N LEU A 23 -0.63 -2.75 3.72
CA LEU A 23 0.82 -2.52 3.65
C LEU A 23 1.37 -2.07 5.02
N LEU A 24 0.66 -1.22 5.75
CA LEU A 24 1.09 -0.76 7.07
C LEU A 24 0.92 -1.80 8.16
N LEU A 25 -0.18 -2.54 8.15
CA LEU A 25 -0.60 -3.41 9.25
C LEU A 25 -0.35 -4.89 8.99
N GLY A 26 -0.28 -5.31 7.73
CA GLY A 26 -0.19 -6.71 7.33
C GLY A 26 1.07 -7.41 7.83
N GLY A 27 2.19 -6.69 7.93
CA GLY A 27 3.42 -7.23 8.51
C GLY A 27 3.25 -7.62 9.99
N TYR A 28 2.48 -6.84 10.74
CA TYR A 28 2.14 -7.16 12.15
C TYR A 28 1.10 -8.28 12.23
N ALA A 29 0.14 -8.32 11.31
CA ALA A 29 -0.79 -9.44 11.20
C ALA A 29 -0.07 -10.77 10.88
N ALA A 30 1.04 -10.72 10.15
CA ALA A 30 1.88 -11.89 9.88
C ALA A 30 2.51 -12.48 11.14
N TRP A 31 2.67 -11.71 12.20
CA TRP A 31 3.15 -12.24 13.48
C TRP A 31 2.16 -13.25 14.09
N ARG A 32 0.88 -13.06 13.80
CA ARG A 32 -0.19 -13.97 14.25
C ARG A 32 -0.52 -15.04 13.21
N TRP A 33 -0.55 -14.67 11.95
CA TRP A 33 -0.89 -15.53 10.81
C TRP A 33 0.24 -15.50 9.77
N ARG A 34 1.14 -16.47 9.85
CA ARG A 34 2.40 -16.50 9.06
C ARG A 34 2.18 -16.43 7.55
N GLY A 35 1.06 -16.98 7.05
CA GLY A 35 0.73 -16.94 5.62
C GLY A 35 0.52 -15.53 5.07
N VAL A 36 0.18 -14.55 5.91
CA VAL A 36 -0.05 -13.15 5.53
C VAL A 36 1.25 -12.48 5.03
N ILE A 37 2.41 -13.00 5.42
CA ILE A 37 3.69 -12.42 5.01
C ILE A 37 3.90 -12.46 3.50
N TYR A 38 3.43 -13.49 2.81
CA TYR A 38 3.64 -13.66 1.37
C TYR A 38 2.98 -12.55 0.54
N PRO A 39 1.66 -12.32 0.62
CA PRO A 39 1.05 -11.21 -0.09
C PRO A 39 1.55 -9.86 0.41
N HIS A 40 1.88 -9.73 1.68
CA HIS A 40 2.44 -8.50 2.24
C HIS A 40 3.81 -8.16 1.63
N LEU A 41 4.70 -9.13 1.49
CA LEU A 41 6.00 -8.94 0.84
C LEU A 41 5.84 -8.58 -0.64
N ALA A 42 4.90 -9.19 -1.35
CA ALA A 42 4.63 -8.88 -2.76
C ALA A 42 4.17 -7.42 -2.93
N ILE A 43 3.24 -6.98 -2.09
CA ILE A 43 2.75 -5.59 -2.10
C ILE A 43 3.85 -4.62 -1.66
N GLY A 44 4.62 -4.97 -0.64
CA GLY A 44 5.76 -4.17 -0.17
C GLY A 44 6.85 -4.02 -1.23
N ALA A 45 7.19 -5.10 -1.94
CA ALA A 45 8.15 -5.05 -3.05
C ALA A 45 7.64 -4.16 -4.18
N TRP A 46 6.35 -4.23 -4.52
CA TRP A 46 5.74 -3.33 -5.50
C TRP A 46 5.80 -1.88 -5.06
N ALA A 47 5.50 -1.59 -3.79
CA ALA A 47 5.57 -0.24 -3.24
C ALA A 47 6.99 0.33 -3.31
N ILE A 48 7.99 -0.45 -2.95
CA ILE A 48 9.41 -0.05 -3.05
C ILE A 48 9.78 0.20 -4.52
N LEU A 49 9.40 -0.69 -5.43
CA LEU A 49 9.66 -0.54 -6.85
C LEU A 49 9.04 0.76 -7.39
N SER A 50 7.83 1.08 -6.98
CA SER A 50 7.14 2.31 -7.41
C SER A 50 7.80 3.59 -6.90
N LEU A 51 8.54 3.52 -5.80
CA LEU A 51 9.33 4.65 -5.29
C LEU A 51 10.66 4.82 -6.03
N LEU A 52 11.26 3.72 -6.50
CA LEU A 52 12.57 3.73 -7.16
C LEU A 52 12.48 3.99 -8.67
N VAL A 53 11.38 3.59 -9.28
CA VAL A 53 11.14 3.69 -10.72
C VAL A 53 9.79 4.36 -10.94
N PRO A 54 9.65 5.28 -11.90
CA PRO A 54 8.38 5.97 -12.18
C PRO A 54 7.37 5.02 -12.85
N VAL A 55 6.91 4.03 -12.09
CA VAL A 55 5.90 3.05 -12.52
C VAL A 55 4.57 3.41 -11.90
N THR A 56 3.54 3.57 -12.73
CA THR A 56 2.18 3.82 -12.26
C THR A 56 1.61 2.55 -11.62
N CYS A 57 1.02 2.69 -10.45
CA CYS A 57 0.33 1.59 -9.79
C CYS A 57 -0.84 1.10 -10.67
N PRO A 58 -1.00 -0.22 -10.90
CA PRO A 58 -2.10 -0.75 -11.71
C PRO A 58 -3.48 -0.38 -11.15
N LEU A 59 -3.62 -0.22 -9.85
CA LEU A 59 -4.86 0.27 -9.23
C LEU A 59 -5.14 1.72 -9.58
N THR A 60 -4.13 2.58 -9.62
CA THR A 60 -4.26 3.98 -10.07
C THR A 60 -4.71 4.04 -11.52
N THR A 61 -4.11 3.24 -12.38
CA THR A 61 -4.48 3.15 -13.80
C THR A 61 -5.93 2.68 -13.98
N ALA A 62 -6.34 1.68 -13.22
CA ALA A 62 -7.72 1.19 -13.23
C ALA A 62 -8.71 2.24 -12.74
N GLU A 63 -8.39 2.96 -11.67
CA GLU A 63 -9.21 4.05 -11.17
C GLU A 63 -9.38 5.15 -12.21
N GLU A 64 -8.29 5.60 -12.83
CA GLU A 64 -8.33 6.62 -13.89
C GLU A 64 -9.18 6.18 -15.08
N PHE A 65 -9.06 4.92 -15.48
CA PHE A 65 -9.88 4.36 -16.56
C PHE A 65 -11.38 4.48 -16.25
N PHE A 66 -11.80 4.06 -15.07
CA PHE A 66 -13.21 4.15 -14.67
C PHE A 66 -13.68 5.59 -14.43
N ARG A 67 -12.81 6.46 -13.92
CA ARG A 67 -13.11 7.88 -13.77
C ARG A 67 -13.35 8.54 -15.13
N ALA A 68 -12.53 8.25 -16.11
CA ALA A 68 -12.72 8.74 -17.47
C ALA A 68 -14.06 8.26 -18.07
N GLN A 69 -14.42 6.99 -17.87
CA GLN A 69 -15.71 6.45 -18.30
C GLN A 69 -16.92 7.10 -17.60
N ALA A 70 -16.72 7.56 -16.38
CA ALA A 70 -17.75 8.23 -15.59
C ALA A 70 -17.82 9.75 -15.82
N GLY A 71 -16.94 10.31 -16.67
CA GLY A 71 -16.83 11.76 -16.86
C GLY A 71 -16.30 12.50 -15.63
N MET A 72 -15.59 11.82 -14.74
CA MET A 72 -14.99 12.42 -13.55
C MET A 72 -13.61 13.02 -13.89
N PRO A 73 -13.16 14.05 -13.14
CA PRO A 73 -11.82 14.60 -13.33
C PRO A 73 -10.74 13.52 -13.16
N ALA A 74 -9.70 13.56 -14.00
CA ALA A 74 -8.54 12.69 -13.85
C ALA A 74 -7.81 12.97 -12.54
N LEU A 75 -7.12 11.95 -12.01
CA LEU A 75 -6.26 12.12 -10.84
C LEU A 75 -5.07 13.07 -11.14
N GLY A 76 -4.52 12.96 -12.35
CA GLY A 76 -3.42 13.80 -12.83
C GLY A 76 -2.07 13.51 -12.19
N THR A 77 -2.08 12.92 -11.00
CA THR A 77 -0.91 12.52 -10.22
C THR A 77 -1.09 11.11 -9.68
N GLY A 78 -0.12 10.56 -8.96
CA GLY A 78 -0.27 9.28 -8.29
C GLY A 78 -1.37 9.29 -7.23
N PHE A 79 -1.84 8.12 -6.83
CA PHE A 79 -2.89 7.99 -5.83
C PHE A 79 -2.53 8.67 -4.50
N ILE A 80 -1.30 8.48 -4.04
CA ILE A 80 -0.82 9.08 -2.79
C ILE A 80 -0.75 10.59 -2.91
N ASP A 81 -0.25 11.10 -4.04
CA ASP A 81 -0.15 12.54 -4.29
C ASP A 81 -1.53 13.20 -4.36
N HIS A 82 -2.50 12.50 -4.91
CA HIS A 82 -3.85 13.05 -5.07
C HIS A 82 -4.68 13.06 -3.79
N TYR A 83 -4.64 11.96 -3.00
CA TYR A 83 -5.53 11.78 -1.85
C TYR A 83 -4.87 12.03 -0.49
N ILE A 84 -3.56 11.94 -0.41
CA ILE A 84 -2.83 11.95 0.87
C ILE A 84 -1.86 13.11 0.94
N ASP A 85 -0.99 13.26 -0.05
CA ASP A 85 0.03 14.32 -0.07
C ASP A 85 -0.64 15.69 -0.26
N GLY A 86 -0.22 16.66 0.52
CA GLY A 86 -0.81 18.00 0.51
C GLY A 86 -2.21 18.11 1.15
N VAL A 87 -2.88 16.99 1.43
CA VAL A 87 -4.22 16.95 2.06
C VAL A 87 -4.12 16.65 3.55
N TRP A 88 -3.40 15.61 3.92
CA TRP A 88 -3.24 15.17 5.32
C TRP A 88 -2.01 15.79 5.99
N TYR A 89 -0.99 16.13 5.19
CA TYR A 89 0.23 16.80 5.66
C TYR A 89 0.78 17.68 4.53
N PRO A 90 1.62 18.69 4.83
CA PRO A 90 2.22 19.53 3.80
C PRO A 90 3.21 18.73 2.92
N GLU A 91 3.25 19.05 1.64
CA GLU A 91 4.16 18.40 0.66
C GLU A 91 5.63 18.40 1.12
N SER A 92 6.05 19.43 1.86
CA SER A 92 7.39 19.50 2.43
C SER A 92 7.72 18.38 3.43
N ALA A 93 6.70 17.76 4.02
CA ALA A 93 6.84 16.64 4.96
C ALA A 93 6.71 15.26 4.27
N SER A 94 6.47 15.21 2.96
CA SER A 94 6.22 13.97 2.22
C SER A 94 7.34 12.94 2.42
N THR A 95 8.60 13.33 2.25
CA THR A 95 9.75 12.44 2.45
C THR A 95 9.82 11.91 3.89
N LEU A 96 9.57 12.77 4.88
CA LEU A 96 9.58 12.36 6.29
C LEU A 96 8.47 11.33 6.56
N VAL A 97 7.25 11.58 6.06
CA VAL A 97 6.12 10.66 6.20
C VAL A 97 6.42 9.32 5.55
N GLN A 98 6.96 9.32 4.33
CA GLN A 98 7.37 8.09 3.64
C GLN A 98 8.42 7.30 4.43
N LEU A 99 9.41 7.97 5.02
CA LEU A 99 10.42 7.34 5.86
C LEU A 99 9.81 6.72 7.13
N VAL A 100 8.90 7.43 7.79
CA VAL A 100 8.19 6.92 8.97
C VAL A 100 7.35 5.69 8.62
N LEU A 101 6.55 5.76 7.56
CA LEU A 101 5.71 4.65 7.10
C LEU A 101 6.56 3.45 6.67
N GLY A 102 7.64 3.67 5.92
CA GLY A 102 8.60 2.64 5.54
C GLY A 102 9.27 1.98 6.75
N SER A 103 9.61 2.77 7.76
CA SER A 103 10.18 2.27 9.01
C SER A 103 9.21 1.37 9.77
N ILE A 104 7.93 1.73 9.80
CA ILE A 104 6.86 0.90 10.40
C ILE A 104 6.80 -0.47 9.72
N VAL A 105 6.84 -0.51 8.40
CA VAL A 105 6.83 -1.75 7.61
C VAL A 105 8.09 -2.57 7.87
N LEU A 106 9.26 -1.94 7.86
CA LEU A 106 10.54 -2.62 8.13
C LEU A 106 10.59 -3.23 9.53
N VAL A 107 10.12 -2.52 10.56
CA VAL A 107 10.02 -3.03 11.93
C VAL A 107 9.13 -4.27 11.98
N SER A 108 8.02 -4.27 11.24
CA SER A 108 7.14 -5.44 11.18
C SER A 108 7.84 -6.67 10.58
N TRP A 109 8.66 -6.48 9.54
CA TRP A 109 9.43 -7.56 8.91
C TRP A 109 10.55 -8.09 9.81
N VAL A 110 11.29 -7.19 10.45
CA VAL A 110 12.34 -7.56 11.41
C VAL A 110 11.73 -8.34 12.56
N GLY A 111 10.61 -7.90 13.12
CA GLY A 111 9.90 -8.61 14.19
C GLY A 111 9.40 -9.98 13.76
N PHE A 112 8.85 -10.10 12.54
CA PHE A 112 8.46 -11.39 11.97
C PHE A 112 9.63 -12.35 11.85
N TYR A 113 10.75 -11.89 11.27
CA TYR A 113 11.94 -12.71 11.08
C TYR A 113 12.57 -13.14 12.41
N ALA A 114 12.70 -12.22 13.38
CA ALA A 114 13.23 -12.50 14.70
C ALA A 114 12.36 -13.53 15.44
N GLY A 115 11.03 -13.38 15.41
CA GLY A 115 10.10 -14.34 16.00
C GLY A 115 10.18 -15.71 15.34
N HIS A 116 10.33 -15.76 14.03
CA HIS A 116 10.48 -17.01 13.29
C HIS A 116 11.79 -17.73 13.65
N ARG A 117 12.89 -17.00 13.77
CA ARG A 117 14.19 -17.57 14.22
C ARG A 117 14.13 -18.08 15.64
N ALA A 118 13.53 -17.33 16.56
CA ALA A 118 13.37 -17.76 17.95
C ALA A 118 12.56 -19.05 18.06
N ALA A 119 11.44 -19.16 17.34
CA ALA A 119 10.62 -20.37 17.30
C ALA A 119 11.39 -21.58 16.75
N ARG A 120 12.22 -21.40 15.72
CA ARG A 120 13.07 -22.48 15.18
C ARG A 120 14.14 -22.94 16.17
N ARG A 121 14.72 -22.04 16.95
CA ARG A 121 15.72 -22.41 17.97
C ARG A 121 15.09 -23.26 19.09
N LEU A 122 13.91 -22.86 19.54
CA LEU A 122 13.17 -23.62 20.56
C LEU A 122 12.74 -25.01 20.10
N SER A 123 12.40 -25.18 18.83
CA SER A 123 12.02 -26.49 18.28
C SER A 123 13.20 -27.46 18.08
N ARG A 124 14.45 -26.96 18.14
CA ARG A 124 15.67 -27.78 18.04
C ARG A 124 16.22 -28.22 19.40
N CYS A 125 15.70 -27.67 20.44
CA CYS A 125 15.97 -28.10 21.81
C CYS A 125 14.87 -29.01 22.31
#